data_1a865d91a34208edfd6dd522ce912fe0
#
_entry.id   1a865d91a34208edfd6dd522ce912fe0
#
_cell.length_a   1.000
_cell.length_b   1.000
_cell.length_c   1.000
_cell.angle_alpha   90.00
_cell.angle_beta   90.00
_cell.angle_gamma   90.00
#
_symmetry.space_group_name_H-M   'P 1'
#
loop_
_entity.id
_entity.type
_entity.pdbx_description
1 polymer ?
#
loop_
_entity_poly.entity_id
_entity_poly.type
_entity_poly.pdbx_seq_one_letter_code
_entity_poly.pdbx_strand_id
1 'polypeptide(L)'
;APAPAVQPETPAAEPQADTLVNAYRGIVKVEVAKRIPDYGTPWNAGQYGRSTGTAFMVAPGVFMTNAHVVANAQRIMISPYAESRLIPAKVKHVAHDADLALLEIADTAAFENVPFLSFSDKMPHLEDTVRAIGYPIGGKRLSVTRGIISRIDTITYAHPRNEAHLAVQIDAAINPGNSGGPVLMGDKVVGVAFQGLMEANSTGYMIPLPVVQRFLKDVEDGRYDHYVDLGALFMPLRNAAMRSHYGLAADDAGALVADVISGGTCDGVLQPGDVVLEVNGHPVDSSAMINLDGEHVPLEELAERAFRGDSLRFSIIRAGQKLNPVAKLLPLPAGDIMANTYDALPRYVVYAGLVFQPLQLNVIQAHRLSVTDFMVELDAFQRKGGSTKKDDIVVLTKVLKDEVNARFSDFGKRIVKSVNGVEVTGLAHLHSLLYPQNGEELPAFTVIEFADAGRPLVIDNATIQAANERISAGYNVPHSARLD
;
A
#
# COMPACT_ATOMS: atom_id res chain seq x y z
N ALA A 1 44.73 42.16 14.52
CA ALA A 1 43.87 42.42 13.35
C ALA A 1 42.47 42.01 13.73
N PRO A 2 41.41 42.82 13.52
CA PRO A 2 40.06 42.46 13.79
C PRO A 2 39.57 41.45 12.74
N ALA A 3 38.74 40.48 13.18
CA ALA A 3 38.11 39.48 12.34
C ALA A 3 37.17 40.13 11.28
N PRO A 4 37.05 39.59 10.08
CA PRO A 4 36.17 40.13 9.07
C PRO A 4 34.70 39.99 9.50
N ALA A 5 33.96 41.07 9.33
CA ALA A 5 32.51 41.11 9.60
C ALA A 5 31.78 40.16 8.61
N VAL A 6 31.04 39.23 9.16
CA VAL A 6 30.08 38.40 8.40
C VAL A 6 28.98 39.34 7.89
N GLN A 7 28.87 39.49 6.59
CA GLN A 7 27.75 40.19 5.97
C GLN A 7 26.48 39.29 6.13
N PRO A 8 25.35 39.86 6.54
CA PRO A 8 24.10 39.09 6.58
C PRO A 8 23.71 38.70 5.15
N GLU A 9 23.49 37.39 4.93
CA GLU A 9 22.93 36.90 3.69
C GLU A 9 21.57 37.57 3.44
N THR A 10 21.45 38.19 2.28
CA THR A 10 20.19 38.80 1.84
C THR A 10 19.14 37.69 1.69
N PRO A 11 17.96 37.79 2.36
CA PRO A 11 16.91 36.79 2.16
C PRO A 11 16.57 36.70 0.67
N ALA A 12 16.43 35.46 0.17
CA ALA A 12 16.00 35.23 -1.21
C ALA A 12 14.71 36.00 -1.48
N ALA A 13 14.67 36.80 -2.55
CA ALA A 13 13.53 37.63 -2.90
C ALA A 13 12.26 36.76 -3.01
N GLU A 14 11.18 37.13 -2.31
CA GLU A 14 9.89 36.48 -2.45
C GLU A 14 9.45 36.56 -3.93
N PRO A 15 8.96 35.46 -4.55
CA PRO A 15 8.53 35.48 -5.94
C PRO A 15 7.41 36.50 -6.14
N GLN A 16 7.47 37.24 -7.23
CA GLN A 16 6.47 38.29 -7.54
C GLN A 16 5.07 37.67 -7.60
N ALA A 17 4.07 38.39 -7.06
CA ALA A 17 2.70 37.92 -6.91
C ALA A 17 2.09 37.34 -8.20
N ASP A 18 2.38 37.91 -9.35
CA ASP A 18 1.90 37.43 -10.67
C ASP A 18 2.44 36.07 -11.07
N THR A 19 3.68 35.72 -10.69
CA THR A 19 4.28 34.41 -10.97
C THR A 19 3.60 33.31 -10.15
N LEU A 20 3.27 33.60 -8.89
CA LEU A 20 2.57 32.67 -8.01
C LEU A 20 1.12 32.41 -8.46
N VAL A 21 0.39 33.43 -8.90
CA VAL A 21 -0.97 33.27 -9.41
C VAL A 21 -0.99 32.41 -10.68
N ASN A 22 0.00 32.55 -11.56
CA ASN A 22 0.12 31.71 -12.75
C ASN A 22 0.43 30.24 -12.39
N ALA A 23 1.28 29.98 -11.41
CA ALA A 23 1.58 28.61 -10.95
C ALA A 23 0.32 27.91 -10.39
N TYR A 24 -0.59 28.65 -9.73
CA TYR A 24 -1.82 28.10 -9.19
C TYR A 24 -2.83 27.67 -10.25
N ARG A 25 -2.72 28.16 -11.49
CA ARG A 25 -3.62 27.74 -12.60
C ARG A 25 -3.45 26.26 -12.96
N GLY A 26 -2.29 25.67 -12.68
CA GLY A 26 -2.03 24.23 -12.83
C GLY A 26 -2.57 23.37 -11.68
N ILE A 27 -3.14 23.99 -10.63
CA ILE A 27 -3.71 23.25 -9.48
C ILE A 27 -5.22 23.17 -9.68
N VAL A 28 -5.75 21.95 -9.67
CA VAL A 28 -7.13 21.66 -10.03
C VAL A 28 -7.86 20.95 -8.89
N LYS A 29 -9.16 21.18 -8.80
CA LYS A 29 -10.04 20.38 -7.94
C LYS A 29 -10.34 19.05 -8.64
N VAL A 30 -10.29 17.95 -7.89
CA VAL A 30 -10.67 16.60 -8.36
C VAL A 30 -12.00 16.20 -7.71
N GLU A 31 -12.95 15.76 -8.51
CA GLU A 31 -14.23 15.20 -8.08
C GLU A 31 -14.39 13.80 -8.63
N VAL A 32 -14.63 12.82 -7.75
CA VAL A 32 -14.66 11.41 -8.11
C VAL A 32 -15.97 10.77 -7.67
N ALA A 33 -16.68 10.14 -8.62
CA ALA A 33 -17.74 9.19 -8.31
C ALA A 33 -17.10 7.80 -8.15
N LYS A 34 -17.31 7.17 -6.99
CA LYS A 34 -16.70 5.89 -6.59
C LYS A 34 -17.74 4.78 -6.51
N ARG A 35 -17.29 3.55 -6.70
CA ARG A 35 -18.03 2.34 -6.39
C ARG A 35 -17.22 1.49 -5.43
N ILE A 36 -17.57 1.51 -4.15
CA ILE A 36 -16.89 0.76 -3.10
C ILE A 36 -17.42 -0.68 -3.11
N PRO A 37 -16.57 -1.69 -3.37
CA PRO A 37 -16.99 -3.08 -3.42
C PRO A 37 -17.54 -3.59 -2.09
N ASP A 38 -18.54 -4.50 -2.14
CA ASP A 38 -19.11 -5.14 -0.96
C ASP A 38 -18.47 -6.52 -0.75
N TYR A 39 -17.45 -6.59 0.12
CA TYR A 39 -16.79 -7.85 0.45
C TYR A 39 -17.64 -8.76 1.36
N GLY A 40 -18.66 -8.22 2.05
CA GLY A 40 -19.59 -8.99 2.88
C GLY A 40 -20.67 -9.73 2.05
N THR A 41 -20.95 -9.23 0.84
CA THR A 41 -21.83 -9.87 -0.14
C THR A 41 -21.22 -9.63 -1.54
N PRO A 42 -20.22 -10.45 -1.92
CA PRO A 42 -19.26 -10.12 -2.99
C PRO A 42 -19.88 -10.03 -4.39
N TRP A 43 -21.08 -10.54 -4.61
CA TRP A 43 -21.82 -10.41 -5.87
C TRP A 43 -22.65 -9.13 -5.97
N ASN A 44 -22.81 -8.38 -4.87
CA ASN A 44 -23.53 -7.12 -4.88
C ASN A 44 -22.80 -6.04 -5.68
N ALA A 45 -23.55 -5.05 -6.15
CA ALA A 45 -23.00 -3.91 -6.87
C ALA A 45 -22.05 -3.05 -6.03
N GLY A 46 -22.05 -3.20 -4.69
CA GLY A 46 -21.32 -2.35 -3.78
C GLY A 46 -22.03 -1.01 -3.53
N GLN A 47 -21.35 -0.08 -2.88
CA GLN A 47 -21.91 1.23 -2.51
C GLN A 47 -21.36 2.32 -3.39
N TYR A 48 -22.20 3.24 -3.85
CA TYR A 48 -21.77 4.44 -4.55
C TYR A 48 -21.40 5.52 -3.54
N GLY A 49 -20.27 6.16 -3.80
CA GLY A 49 -19.74 7.23 -2.98
C GLY A 49 -19.16 8.37 -3.83
N ARG A 50 -18.70 9.41 -3.15
CA ARG A 50 -17.98 10.50 -3.78
C ARG A 50 -16.74 10.83 -2.96
N SER A 51 -15.68 11.26 -3.64
CA SER A 51 -14.54 11.90 -2.99
C SER A 51 -14.19 13.19 -3.71
N THR A 52 -13.55 14.08 -3.00
CA THR A 52 -13.01 15.32 -3.53
C THR A 52 -11.59 15.45 -3.05
N GLY A 53 -10.71 15.90 -3.92
CA GLY A 53 -9.31 16.15 -3.63
C GLY A 53 -8.77 17.27 -4.51
N THR A 54 -7.47 17.38 -4.48
CA THR A 54 -6.68 18.31 -5.28
C THR A 54 -5.75 17.52 -6.18
N ALA A 55 -5.42 18.06 -7.33
CA ALA A 55 -4.33 17.59 -8.18
C ALA A 55 -3.56 18.80 -8.72
N PHE A 56 -2.34 18.58 -9.16
CA PHE A 56 -1.52 19.62 -9.79
C PHE A 56 -0.80 19.09 -11.02
N MET A 57 -0.66 19.95 -12.02
CA MET A 57 -0.07 19.59 -13.30
C MET A 57 1.45 19.43 -13.15
N VAL A 58 1.96 18.24 -13.55
CA VAL A 58 3.38 17.87 -13.51
C VAL A 58 3.99 17.74 -14.90
N ALA A 59 3.15 17.57 -15.90
CA ALA A 59 3.49 17.59 -17.32
C ALA A 59 2.25 18.00 -18.12
N PRO A 60 2.35 18.38 -19.41
CA PRO A 60 1.21 18.77 -20.20
C PRO A 60 0.09 17.73 -20.19
N GLY A 61 -1.07 18.11 -19.63
CA GLY A 61 -2.23 17.25 -19.51
C GLY A 61 -2.11 16.09 -18.49
N VAL A 62 -1.03 16.07 -17.69
CA VAL A 62 -0.80 15.06 -16.64
C VAL A 62 -0.78 15.72 -15.27
N PHE A 63 -1.58 15.20 -14.35
CA PHE A 63 -1.78 15.73 -13.01
C PHE A 63 -1.44 14.71 -11.95
N MET A 64 -0.71 15.12 -10.91
CA MET A 64 -0.43 14.31 -9.73
C MET A 64 -1.50 14.55 -8.66
N THR A 65 -1.92 13.47 -8.02
CA THR A 65 -2.83 13.46 -6.86
C THR A 65 -2.53 12.27 -5.96
N ASN A 66 -3.32 12.06 -4.89
CA ASN A 66 -3.23 10.85 -4.08
C ASN A 66 -4.06 9.70 -4.67
N ALA A 67 -3.61 8.46 -4.41
CA ALA A 67 -4.34 7.25 -4.78
C ALA A 67 -5.68 7.16 -4.05
N HIS A 68 -5.75 7.51 -2.75
CA HIS A 68 -7.01 7.48 -1.98
C HIS A 68 -8.08 8.43 -2.55
N VAL A 69 -7.69 9.51 -3.24
CA VAL A 69 -8.63 10.41 -3.91
C VAL A 69 -9.33 9.69 -5.06
N VAL A 70 -8.64 8.84 -5.81
CA VAL A 70 -9.12 8.21 -7.04
C VAL A 70 -9.43 6.71 -6.92
N ALA A 71 -9.11 6.09 -5.78
CA ALA A 71 -9.38 4.67 -5.54
C ALA A 71 -10.86 4.31 -5.75
N ASN A 72 -11.12 3.19 -6.44
CA ASN A 72 -12.45 2.71 -6.81
C ASN A 72 -13.27 3.68 -7.70
N ALA A 73 -12.58 4.55 -8.45
CA ALA A 73 -13.22 5.55 -9.30
C ALA A 73 -14.02 4.91 -10.45
N GLN A 74 -15.23 5.40 -10.65
CA GLN A 74 -16.04 5.13 -11.85
C GLN A 74 -16.01 6.32 -12.82
N ARG A 75 -15.82 7.51 -12.28
CA ARG A 75 -15.72 8.75 -13.04
C ARG A 75 -14.89 9.76 -12.27
N ILE A 76 -13.93 10.37 -12.97
CA ILE A 76 -13.07 11.42 -12.43
C ILE A 76 -13.30 12.67 -13.27
N MET A 77 -13.52 13.80 -12.60
CA MET A 77 -13.66 15.12 -13.21
C MET A 77 -12.68 16.07 -12.53
N ILE A 78 -12.01 16.91 -13.32
CA ILE A 78 -11.20 18.00 -12.80
C ILE A 78 -11.80 19.34 -13.16
N SER A 79 -11.64 20.32 -12.26
CA SER A 79 -12.05 21.72 -12.50
C SER A 79 -10.79 22.59 -12.53
N PRO A 80 -10.53 23.31 -13.64
CA PRO A 80 -9.44 24.28 -13.68
C PRO A 80 -9.62 25.40 -12.67
N TYR A 81 -8.52 26.08 -12.34
CA TYR A 81 -8.52 27.22 -11.42
C TYR A 81 -9.50 28.31 -11.87
N ALA A 82 -10.34 28.75 -10.95
CA ALA A 82 -11.36 29.81 -11.16
C ALA A 82 -12.39 29.54 -12.28
N GLU A 83 -12.50 28.32 -12.76
CA GLU A 83 -13.49 27.90 -13.76
C GLU A 83 -14.55 26.95 -13.18
N SER A 84 -15.76 27.00 -13.78
CA SER A 84 -16.83 26.04 -13.45
C SER A 84 -16.88 24.87 -14.44
N ARG A 85 -16.00 24.82 -15.43
CA ARG A 85 -15.91 23.75 -16.42
C ARG A 85 -15.40 22.48 -15.76
N LEU A 86 -16.05 21.35 -16.05
CA LEU A 86 -15.62 20.02 -15.63
C LEU A 86 -14.98 19.30 -16.82
N ILE A 87 -13.75 18.85 -16.66
CA ILE A 87 -12.98 18.13 -17.68
C ILE A 87 -12.86 16.68 -17.23
N PRO A 88 -13.25 15.70 -18.05
CA PRO A 88 -13.05 14.29 -17.74
C PRO A 88 -11.56 13.95 -17.64
N ALA A 89 -11.18 13.20 -16.61
CA ALA A 89 -9.85 12.67 -16.44
C ALA A 89 -9.89 11.14 -16.26
N LYS A 90 -8.76 10.49 -16.52
CA LYS A 90 -8.56 9.06 -16.28
C LYS A 90 -7.33 8.87 -15.41
N VAL A 91 -7.31 7.78 -14.65
CA VAL A 91 -6.09 7.34 -13.98
C VAL A 91 -5.13 6.86 -15.06
N LYS A 92 -3.93 7.45 -15.09
CA LYS A 92 -2.83 7.01 -15.95
C LYS A 92 -1.97 5.97 -15.25
N HIS A 93 -1.58 6.25 -14.00
CA HIS A 93 -0.88 5.34 -13.10
C HIS A 93 -1.38 5.54 -11.68
N VAL A 94 -1.37 4.48 -10.89
CA VAL A 94 -1.72 4.52 -9.46
C VAL A 94 -0.79 3.62 -8.67
N ALA A 95 -0.28 4.16 -7.56
CA ALA A 95 0.52 3.47 -6.55
C ALA A 95 -0.25 3.53 -5.23
N HIS A 96 -1.03 2.48 -4.96
CA HIS A 96 -1.83 2.43 -3.73
C HIS A 96 -0.95 2.29 -2.48
N ASP A 97 0.18 1.59 -2.58
CA ASP A 97 1.20 1.46 -1.55
C ASP A 97 1.80 2.82 -1.16
N ALA A 98 2.15 3.67 -2.13
CA ALA A 98 2.71 5.01 -1.91
C ALA A 98 1.67 6.13 -1.77
N ASP A 99 0.37 5.82 -1.90
CA ASP A 99 -0.74 6.79 -1.94
C ASP A 99 -0.57 7.90 -2.98
N LEU A 100 -0.04 7.59 -4.16
CA LEU A 100 0.16 8.51 -5.29
C LEU A 100 -0.58 8.03 -6.54
N ALA A 101 -1.03 8.99 -7.36
CA ALA A 101 -1.62 8.71 -8.67
C ALA A 101 -1.30 9.81 -9.68
N LEU A 102 -1.20 9.41 -10.95
CA LEU A 102 -1.19 10.32 -12.09
C LEU A 102 -2.53 10.22 -12.83
N LEU A 103 -3.10 11.39 -13.12
CA LEU A 103 -4.28 11.54 -13.95
C LEU A 103 -3.87 12.09 -15.32
N GLU A 104 -4.58 11.69 -16.34
CA GLU A 104 -4.44 12.29 -17.69
C GLU A 104 -5.79 12.80 -18.20
N ILE A 105 -5.73 13.83 -19.02
CA ILE A 105 -6.88 14.42 -19.72
C ILE A 105 -6.65 14.38 -21.24
N ALA A 106 -7.73 14.17 -21.99
CA ALA A 106 -7.65 14.19 -23.45
C ALA A 106 -7.77 15.63 -24.02
N ASP A 107 -8.58 16.49 -23.39
CA ASP A 107 -8.77 17.89 -23.79
C ASP A 107 -7.86 18.80 -22.97
N THR A 108 -6.72 19.16 -23.52
CA THR A 108 -5.70 20.01 -22.89
C THR A 108 -5.91 21.49 -23.14
N ALA A 109 -6.92 21.91 -23.92
CA ALA A 109 -7.10 23.30 -24.34
C ALA A 109 -7.22 24.30 -23.15
N ALA A 110 -7.82 23.85 -22.03
CA ALA A 110 -7.92 24.69 -20.83
C ALA A 110 -6.56 24.93 -20.12
N PHE A 111 -5.53 24.20 -20.49
CA PHE A 111 -4.20 24.26 -19.89
C PHE A 111 -3.11 24.69 -20.86
N GLU A 112 -3.49 25.16 -22.06
CA GLU A 112 -2.55 25.80 -22.96
C GLU A 112 -1.91 27.01 -22.27
N ASN A 113 -0.58 27.08 -22.27
CA ASN A 113 0.20 28.12 -21.61
C ASN A 113 0.08 28.18 -20.08
N VAL A 114 -0.47 27.15 -19.43
CA VAL A 114 -0.41 27.00 -17.98
C VAL A 114 0.90 26.31 -17.62
N PRO A 115 1.76 26.93 -16.80
CA PRO A 115 3.00 26.29 -16.37
C PRO A 115 2.69 25.11 -15.45
N PHE A 116 3.38 23.98 -15.66
CA PHE A 116 3.37 22.89 -14.70
C PHE A 116 4.35 23.16 -13.55
N LEU A 117 4.04 22.61 -12.37
CA LEU A 117 4.87 22.79 -11.19
C LEU A 117 6.11 21.86 -11.29
N SER A 118 7.27 22.42 -10.96
CA SER A 118 8.52 21.66 -10.93
C SER A 118 8.86 21.24 -9.51
N PHE A 119 9.44 20.04 -9.38
CA PHE A 119 9.89 19.51 -8.10
C PHE A 119 11.21 20.15 -7.67
N SER A 120 11.42 20.20 -6.37
CA SER A 120 12.73 20.56 -5.77
C SER A 120 13.74 19.43 -6.01
N ASP A 121 15.01 19.79 -6.08
CA ASP A 121 16.11 18.82 -6.16
C ASP A 121 16.56 18.35 -4.76
N LYS A 122 16.05 18.96 -3.70
CA LYS A 122 16.43 18.69 -2.31
C LYS A 122 15.21 18.51 -1.42
N MET A 123 15.35 17.62 -0.45
CA MET A 123 14.43 17.51 0.68
C MET A 123 14.42 18.82 1.48
N PRO A 124 13.26 19.24 2.00
CA PRO A 124 13.22 20.32 2.98
C PRO A 124 13.80 19.85 4.32
N HIS A 125 14.31 20.79 5.12
CA HIS A 125 14.83 20.55 6.46
C HIS A 125 13.82 20.98 7.52
N LEU A 126 14.05 20.60 8.77
CA LEU A 126 13.27 21.09 9.91
C LEU A 126 13.26 22.63 9.90
N GLU A 127 12.12 23.21 10.29
CA GLU A 127 11.85 24.66 10.34
C GLU A 127 11.72 25.35 8.97
N ASP A 128 12.00 24.68 7.85
CA ASP A 128 11.75 25.26 6.53
C ASP A 128 10.28 25.64 6.36
N THR A 129 10.03 26.82 5.83
CA THR A 129 8.68 27.32 5.58
C THR A 129 8.10 26.73 4.32
N VAL A 130 6.89 26.13 4.43
CA VAL A 130 6.15 25.50 3.33
C VAL A 130 4.74 26.05 3.19
N ARG A 131 4.15 25.88 2.01
CA ARG A 131 2.75 26.22 1.70
C ARG A 131 2.06 25.01 1.12
N ALA A 132 1.02 24.54 1.78
CA ALA A 132 0.14 23.51 1.24
C ALA A 132 -1.03 24.17 0.52
N ILE A 133 -1.32 23.71 -0.71
CA ILE A 133 -2.27 24.36 -1.61
C ILE A 133 -3.29 23.31 -2.08
N GLY A 134 -4.59 23.66 -1.98
CA GLY A 134 -5.63 22.71 -2.41
C GLY A 134 -7.04 23.28 -2.32
N TYR A 135 -8.03 22.40 -2.53
CA TYR A 135 -9.45 22.69 -2.52
C TYR A 135 -10.15 21.98 -1.35
N PRO A 136 -10.17 22.59 -0.15
CA PRO A 136 -10.80 21.96 1.02
C PRO A 136 -12.29 21.68 0.79
N ILE A 137 -12.80 20.61 1.40
CA ILE A 137 -14.23 20.23 1.32
C ILE A 137 -15.10 21.42 1.78
N GLY A 138 -16.16 21.70 1.01
CA GLY A 138 -17.06 22.86 1.24
C GLY A 138 -16.59 24.15 0.58
N GLY A 139 -15.32 24.24 0.12
CA GLY A 139 -14.79 25.38 -0.62
C GLY A 139 -14.87 25.18 -2.14
N LYS A 140 -15.20 26.24 -2.85
CA LYS A 140 -15.10 26.30 -4.33
C LYS A 140 -13.82 27.00 -4.81
N ARG A 141 -13.08 27.58 -3.88
CA ARG A 141 -11.87 28.36 -4.16
C ARG A 141 -10.64 27.65 -3.63
N LEU A 142 -9.53 27.89 -4.29
CA LEU A 142 -8.22 27.45 -3.83
C LEU A 142 -7.92 28.02 -2.45
N SER A 143 -7.37 27.21 -1.59
CA SER A 143 -6.88 27.56 -0.25
C SER A 143 -5.37 27.38 -0.20
N VAL A 144 -4.69 28.28 0.47
CA VAL A 144 -3.27 28.22 0.75
C VAL A 144 -3.09 28.28 2.26
N THR A 145 -2.46 27.27 2.83
CA THR A 145 -2.05 27.24 4.23
C THR A 145 -0.53 27.28 4.32
N ARG A 146 0.00 28.03 5.27
CA ARG A 146 1.45 28.18 5.50
C ARG A 146 1.82 27.55 6.83
N GLY A 147 2.96 26.90 6.86
CA GLY A 147 3.53 26.30 8.05
C GLY A 147 5.01 26.00 7.85
N ILE A 148 5.56 25.20 8.76
CA ILE A 148 6.95 24.75 8.73
C ILE A 148 7.03 23.23 8.72
N ILE A 149 8.18 22.70 8.35
CA ILE A 149 8.54 21.29 8.52
C ILE A 149 8.76 21.02 10.01
N SER A 150 7.94 20.16 10.59
CA SER A 150 7.96 19.85 12.03
C SER A 150 8.70 18.57 12.36
N ARG A 151 8.67 17.55 11.47
CA ARG A 151 9.32 16.26 11.67
C ARG A 151 9.43 15.50 10.35
N ILE A 152 10.51 14.74 10.22
CA ILE A 152 10.72 13.77 9.13
C ILE A 152 10.81 12.39 9.78
N ASP A 153 9.98 11.44 9.38
CA ASP A 153 9.88 10.14 10.02
C ASP A 153 9.28 9.09 9.06
N THR A 154 9.48 7.82 9.35
CA THR A 154 8.77 6.73 8.66
C THR A 154 7.48 6.43 9.38
N ILE A 155 6.35 6.49 8.67
CA ILE A 155 5.02 6.23 9.23
C ILE A 155 4.23 5.27 8.35
N THR A 156 3.32 4.52 8.96
CA THR A 156 2.35 3.72 8.19
C THR A 156 1.36 4.64 7.49
N TYR A 157 1.27 4.53 6.16
CA TYR A 157 0.32 5.30 5.37
C TYR A 157 -1.11 4.79 5.59
N ALA A 158 -2.03 5.73 5.80
CA ALA A 158 -3.41 5.39 6.13
C ALA A 158 -4.16 4.69 4.99
N HIS A 159 -3.78 4.95 3.74
CA HIS A 159 -4.45 4.38 2.57
C HIS A 159 -4.13 2.89 2.41
N PRO A 160 -2.88 2.45 2.26
CA PRO A 160 -2.54 1.03 2.21
C PRO A 160 -2.77 0.32 3.55
N ARG A 161 -2.62 1.01 4.67
CA ARG A 161 -2.74 0.58 6.07
C ARG A 161 -1.61 -0.28 6.60
N ASN A 162 -0.79 -0.83 5.77
CA ASN A 162 0.28 -1.75 6.17
C ASN A 162 1.65 -1.35 5.63
N GLU A 163 1.71 -0.47 4.66
CA GLU A 163 2.95 0.06 4.11
C GLU A 163 3.42 1.27 4.91
N ALA A 164 4.68 1.25 5.31
CA ALA A 164 5.32 2.34 6.04
C ALA A 164 6.38 2.98 5.16
N HIS A 165 6.24 4.25 4.88
CA HIS A 165 7.15 5.03 4.06
C HIS A 165 7.56 6.32 4.76
N LEU A 166 8.61 6.94 4.25
CA LEU A 166 9.03 8.26 4.68
C LEU A 166 7.89 9.27 4.53
N ALA A 167 7.64 10.06 5.55
CA ALA A 167 6.65 11.13 5.56
C ALA A 167 7.21 12.36 6.27
N VAL A 168 6.74 13.51 5.86
CA VAL A 168 7.12 14.78 6.47
C VAL A 168 5.90 15.40 7.13
N GLN A 169 5.99 15.62 8.43
CA GLN A 169 4.99 16.32 9.21
C GLN A 169 5.16 17.82 9.05
N ILE A 170 4.05 18.51 8.80
CA ILE A 170 3.99 19.96 8.70
C ILE A 170 2.92 20.51 9.64
N ASP A 171 3.11 21.71 10.16
CA ASP A 171 2.10 22.41 10.96
C ASP A 171 1.13 23.26 10.12
N ALA A 172 1.32 23.29 8.78
CA ALA A 172 0.34 23.82 7.86
C ALA A 172 -0.93 22.96 7.90
N ALA A 173 -2.09 23.56 8.07
CA ALA A 173 -3.36 22.84 8.16
C ALA A 173 -3.67 22.08 6.87
N ILE A 174 -3.71 20.75 6.94
CA ILE A 174 -4.19 19.85 5.88
C ILE A 174 -5.62 19.44 6.22
N ASN A 175 -6.57 20.01 5.50
CA ASN A 175 -7.99 19.69 5.64
C ASN A 175 -8.43 18.70 4.56
N PRO A 176 -9.48 17.88 4.80
CA PRO A 176 -10.08 17.05 3.77
C PRO A 176 -10.36 17.85 2.49
N GLY A 177 -9.87 17.37 1.35
CA GLY A 177 -9.90 18.04 0.06
C GLY A 177 -8.57 18.68 -0.37
N ASN A 178 -7.66 18.98 0.57
CA ASN A 178 -6.28 19.38 0.23
C ASN A 178 -5.42 18.20 -0.22
N SER A 179 -5.83 16.97 0.12
CA SER A 179 -5.15 15.74 -0.31
C SER A 179 -4.91 15.72 -1.81
N GLY A 180 -3.68 15.36 -2.22
CA GLY A 180 -3.21 15.39 -3.61
C GLY A 180 -2.72 16.75 -4.08
N GLY A 181 -2.85 17.80 -3.25
CA GLY A 181 -2.33 19.12 -3.54
C GLY A 181 -0.82 19.23 -3.32
N PRO A 182 -0.13 20.15 -4.03
CA PRO A 182 1.29 20.37 -3.86
C PRO A 182 1.60 21.05 -2.53
N VAL A 183 2.70 20.65 -1.92
CA VAL A 183 3.37 21.40 -0.85
C VAL A 183 4.58 22.08 -1.45
N LEU A 184 4.63 23.40 -1.37
CA LEU A 184 5.65 24.23 -2.00
C LEU A 184 6.62 24.82 -0.97
N MET A 185 7.89 24.79 -1.29
CA MET A 185 8.93 25.61 -0.69
C MET A 185 9.44 26.59 -1.77
N GLY A 186 9.25 27.89 -1.55
CA GLY A 186 9.40 28.87 -2.64
C GLY A 186 8.40 28.61 -3.78
N ASP A 187 8.91 28.33 -4.97
CA ASP A 187 8.14 27.99 -6.18
C ASP A 187 8.22 26.50 -6.57
N LYS A 188 8.92 25.68 -5.79
CA LYS A 188 9.17 24.28 -6.04
C LYS A 188 8.32 23.36 -5.18
N VAL A 189 7.87 22.24 -5.76
CA VAL A 189 7.16 21.18 -5.03
C VAL A 189 8.16 20.39 -4.21
N VAL A 190 7.95 20.30 -2.89
CA VAL A 190 8.73 19.50 -1.95
C VAL A 190 7.99 18.27 -1.45
N GLY A 191 6.70 18.13 -1.79
CA GLY A 191 5.90 16.96 -1.46
C GLY A 191 4.44 17.12 -1.88
N VAL A 192 3.66 16.08 -1.61
CA VAL A 192 2.22 15.99 -1.90
C VAL A 192 1.48 15.88 -0.58
N ALA A 193 0.56 16.81 -0.31
CA ALA A 193 -0.28 16.76 0.88
C ALA A 193 -1.19 15.53 0.87
N PHE A 194 -1.23 14.73 1.98
CA PHE A 194 -2.01 13.50 1.91
C PHE A 194 -2.92 13.22 3.10
N GLN A 195 -2.51 13.39 4.33
CA GLN A 195 -3.39 13.12 5.48
C GLN A 195 -3.14 14.05 6.64
N GLY A 196 -4.18 14.24 7.47
CA GLY A 196 -4.08 14.77 8.81
C GLY A 196 -4.37 13.65 9.82
N LEU A 197 -3.74 13.65 10.97
CA LEU A 197 -4.15 12.78 12.09
C LEU A 197 -5.49 13.30 12.61
N MET A 198 -6.54 12.48 12.54
CA MET A 198 -7.88 12.86 13.03
C MET A 198 -7.92 13.18 14.53
N GLU A 199 -6.92 12.74 15.29
CA GLU A 199 -6.85 12.93 16.75
C GLU A 199 -5.94 14.07 17.20
N ALA A 200 -5.18 14.70 16.28
CA ALA A 200 -4.27 15.82 16.59
C ALA A 200 -4.67 17.07 15.80
N ASN A 201 -5.10 18.09 16.50
CA ASN A 201 -5.40 19.41 15.90
C ASN A 201 -4.15 19.97 15.21
N SER A 202 -4.29 20.35 13.94
CA SER A 202 -3.27 21.05 13.15
C SER A 202 -2.02 20.22 12.78
N THR A 203 -2.11 18.91 12.67
CA THR A 203 -0.99 18.08 12.20
C THR A 203 -1.30 17.54 10.81
N GLY A 204 -0.59 18.03 9.81
CA GLY A 204 -0.64 17.53 8.43
C GLY A 204 0.59 16.74 8.06
N TYR A 205 0.47 15.85 7.10
CA TYR A 205 1.59 15.12 6.52
C TYR A 205 1.65 15.35 5.01
N MET A 206 2.86 15.34 4.48
CA MET A 206 3.08 15.28 3.04
C MET A 206 3.93 14.05 2.69
N ILE A 207 3.66 13.49 1.53
CA ILE A 207 4.49 12.49 0.86
C ILE A 207 5.72 13.22 0.31
N PRO A 208 6.94 12.89 0.77
CA PRO A 208 8.14 13.65 0.42
C PRO A 208 8.71 13.28 -0.96
N LEU A 209 9.69 14.07 -1.39
CA LEU A 209 10.33 13.92 -2.70
C LEU A 209 10.87 12.52 -3.00
N PRO A 210 11.56 11.80 -2.09
CA PRO A 210 12.07 10.47 -2.41
C PRO A 210 10.97 9.49 -2.86
N VAL A 211 9.82 9.49 -2.17
CA VAL A 211 8.66 8.67 -2.52
C VAL A 211 8.04 9.11 -3.85
N VAL A 212 7.87 10.43 -4.05
CA VAL A 212 7.32 11.02 -5.29
C VAL A 212 8.23 10.72 -6.48
N GLN A 213 9.54 10.93 -6.33
CA GLN A 213 10.51 10.72 -7.41
C GLN A 213 10.63 9.25 -7.78
N ARG A 214 10.62 8.35 -6.78
CA ARG A 214 10.59 6.92 -7.02
C ARG A 214 9.36 6.51 -7.82
N PHE A 215 8.16 6.96 -7.44
CA PHE A 215 6.92 6.69 -8.19
C PHE A 215 7.00 7.20 -9.63
N LEU A 216 7.44 8.46 -9.84
CA LEU A 216 7.58 9.03 -11.18
C LEU A 216 8.58 8.25 -12.03
N LYS A 217 9.68 7.80 -11.45
CA LYS A 217 10.70 7.00 -12.12
C LYS A 217 10.19 5.60 -12.46
N ASP A 218 9.46 4.97 -11.55
CA ASP A 218 8.90 3.64 -11.73
C ASP A 218 7.95 3.58 -12.95
N VAL A 219 7.11 4.59 -13.10
CA VAL A 219 6.10 4.63 -14.19
C VAL A 219 6.62 5.13 -15.54
N GLU A 220 7.93 5.44 -15.67
CA GLU A 220 8.50 5.90 -16.97
C GLU A 220 8.41 4.87 -18.08
N ASP A 221 8.43 3.58 -17.77
CA ASP A 221 8.27 2.49 -18.73
C ASP A 221 6.79 2.19 -19.08
N GLY A 222 5.86 2.95 -18.48
CA GLY A 222 4.41 2.82 -18.69
C GLY A 222 3.71 1.88 -17.72
N ARG A 223 4.41 1.32 -16.73
CA ARG A 223 3.90 0.38 -15.74
C ARG A 223 4.34 0.79 -14.34
N TYR A 224 3.55 0.44 -13.32
CA TYR A 224 3.93 0.56 -11.93
C TYR A 224 4.33 -0.82 -11.39
N ASP A 225 5.58 -0.99 -10.95
CA ASP A 225 6.16 -2.28 -10.54
C ASP A 225 6.14 -2.53 -9.02
N HIS A 226 5.54 -1.61 -8.26
CA HIS A 226 5.46 -1.65 -6.80
C HIS A 226 6.80 -1.53 -6.07
N TYR A 227 6.74 -1.50 -4.74
CA TYR A 227 7.93 -1.47 -3.90
C TYR A 227 8.60 -2.85 -3.85
N VAL A 228 9.90 -2.81 -3.62
CA VAL A 228 10.71 -3.98 -3.30
C VAL A 228 10.94 -4.01 -1.80
N ASP A 229 11.16 -5.19 -1.25
CA ASP A 229 11.34 -5.37 0.18
C ASP A 229 12.59 -6.20 0.46
N LEU A 230 13.26 -5.94 1.58
CA LEU A 230 14.44 -6.74 1.99
C LEU A 230 14.07 -8.17 2.32
N GLY A 231 12.83 -8.43 2.70
CA GLY A 231 12.41 -9.75 3.12
C GLY A 231 13.17 -10.23 4.35
N ALA A 232 13.52 -9.31 5.25
CA ALA A 232 14.23 -9.61 6.49
C ALA A 232 13.73 -8.71 7.62
N LEU A 233 13.70 -9.23 8.83
CA LEU A 233 13.37 -8.50 10.03
C LEU A 233 14.65 -8.09 10.75
N PHE A 234 14.88 -6.80 10.90
CA PHE A 234 16.02 -6.26 11.64
C PHE A 234 15.61 -5.84 13.05
N MET A 235 16.42 -6.21 14.03
CA MET A 235 16.19 -5.85 15.43
C MET A 235 17.30 -4.95 15.94
N PRO A 236 16.96 -3.90 16.74
CA PRO A 236 17.92 -3.11 17.45
C PRO A 236 18.83 -3.96 18.35
N LEU A 237 20.15 -3.75 18.27
CA LEU A 237 21.15 -4.48 19.05
C LEU A 237 21.74 -3.57 20.14
N ARG A 238 20.90 -3.06 21.03
CA ARG A 238 21.26 -2.11 22.10
C ARG A 238 21.76 -2.78 23.39
N ASN A 239 21.38 -4.04 23.62
CA ASN A 239 21.75 -4.74 24.85
C ASN A 239 23.24 -5.16 24.83
N ALA A 240 24.01 -4.76 25.84
CA ALA A 240 25.45 -5.00 25.91
C ALA A 240 25.81 -6.50 25.94
N ALA A 241 25.03 -7.35 26.62
CA ALA A 241 25.28 -8.78 26.65
C ALA A 241 25.00 -9.43 25.27
N MET A 242 23.95 -9.01 24.58
CA MET A 242 23.68 -9.48 23.20
C MET A 242 24.83 -9.04 22.27
N ARG A 243 25.26 -7.78 22.33
CA ARG A 243 26.38 -7.25 21.53
C ARG A 243 27.63 -8.09 21.72
N SER A 244 28.01 -8.34 22.97
CA SER A 244 29.15 -9.18 23.32
C SER A 244 29.01 -10.62 22.79
N HIS A 245 27.80 -11.19 22.88
CA HIS A 245 27.51 -12.53 22.36
C HIS A 245 27.74 -12.63 20.84
N TYR A 246 27.38 -11.59 20.09
CA TYR A 246 27.60 -11.51 18.65
C TYR A 246 28.98 -10.96 18.25
N GLY A 247 29.90 -10.80 19.21
CA GLY A 247 31.29 -10.40 18.97
C GLY A 247 31.48 -8.91 18.67
N LEU A 248 30.53 -8.05 19.08
CA LEU A 248 30.62 -6.61 18.95
C LEU A 248 31.27 -5.99 20.19
N ALA A 249 32.09 -4.96 20.01
CA ALA A 249 32.55 -4.12 21.09
C ALA A 249 31.42 -3.26 21.68
N ALA A 250 31.65 -2.63 22.82
CA ALA A 250 30.62 -1.88 23.52
C ALA A 250 30.07 -0.68 22.73
N ASP A 251 30.92 -0.09 21.89
CA ASP A 251 30.68 1.09 21.04
C ASP A 251 30.41 0.74 19.57
N ASP A 252 30.51 -0.54 19.17
CA ASP A 252 30.20 -0.94 17.80
C ASP A 252 28.73 -0.69 17.47
N ALA A 253 28.48 -0.34 16.22
CA ALA A 253 27.14 -0.26 15.64
C ALA A 253 26.73 -1.62 15.04
N GLY A 254 25.48 -1.72 14.61
CA GLY A 254 24.96 -2.89 13.89
C GLY A 254 23.59 -3.31 14.37
N ALA A 255 22.84 -3.92 13.46
CA ALA A 255 21.50 -4.47 13.69
C ALA A 255 21.48 -5.99 13.51
N LEU A 256 20.70 -6.68 14.35
CA LEU A 256 20.55 -8.13 14.29
C LEU A 256 19.50 -8.51 13.23
N VAL A 257 19.83 -9.46 12.36
CA VAL A 257 18.84 -10.16 11.53
C VAL A 257 18.09 -11.16 12.40
N ALA A 258 16.83 -10.87 12.69
CA ALA A 258 15.99 -11.72 13.54
C ALA A 258 15.29 -12.82 12.73
N ASP A 259 14.89 -12.51 11.49
CA ASP A 259 14.20 -13.45 10.60
C ASP A 259 14.41 -13.08 9.14
N VAL A 260 14.24 -14.04 8.23
CA VAL A 260 14.31 -13.86 6.78
C VAL A 260 13.12 -14.54 6.12
N ILE A 261 12.42 -13.81 5.25
CA ILE A 261 11.25 -14.28 4.53
C ILE A 261 11.69 -15.20 3.38
N SER A 262 11.18 -16.40 3.37
CA SER A 262 11.50 -17.37 2.32
C SER A 262 11.01 -16.89 0.94
N GLY A 263 11.91 -16.91 -0.05
CA GLY A 263 11.67 -16.37 -1.40
C GLY A 263 11.78 -14.85 -1.51
N GLY A 264 12.06 -14.13 -0.41
CA GLY A 264 12.31 -12.68 -0.41
C GLY A 264 13.75 -12.31 -0.81
N THR A 265 14.03 -11.03 -0.87
CA THR A 265 15.33 -10.45 -1.29
C THR A 265 16.53 -11.05 -0.53
N CYS A 266 16.41 -11.19 0.78
CA CYS A 266 17.50 -11.66 1.62
C CYS A 266 17.55 -13.19 1.80
N ASP A 267 16.61 -13.96 1.20
CA ASP A 267 16.63 -15.41 1.28
C ASP A 267 17.90 -16.01 0.64
N GLY A 268 18.60 -16.85 1.38
CA GLY A 268 19.89 -17.40 0.96
C GLY A 268 21.08 -16.41 1.00
N VAL A 269 20.84 -15.12 1.33
CA VAL A 269 21.86 -14.07 1.42
C VAL A 269 22.18 -13.74 2.88
N LEU A 270 21.15 -13.40 3.65
CA LEU A 270 21.21 -13.22 5.09
C LEU A 270 20.58 -14.41 5.81
N GLN A 271 20.87 -14.54 7.10
CA GLN A 271 20.24 -15.53 7.96
C GLN A 271 20.04 -14.99 9.36
N PRO A 272 19.06 -15.52 10.13
CA PRO A 272 18.90 -15.17 11.52
C PRO A 272 20.20 -15.33 12.31
N GLY A 273 20.57 -14.31 13.08
CA GLY A 273 21.83 -14.26 13.83
C GLY A 273 22.95 -13.49 13.14
N ASP A 274 22.81 -13.08 11.89
CA ASP A 274 23.74 -12.12 11.27
C ASP A 274 23.63 -10.74 11.94
N VAL A 275 24.74 -10.04 12.04
CA VAL A 275 24.78 -8.64 12.45
C VAL A 275 25.13 -7.77 11.24
N VAL A 276 24.21 -6.93 10.80
CA VAL A 276 24.42 -6.00 9.68
C VAL A 276 25.14 -4.77 10.21
N LEU A 277 26.32 -4.50 9.67
CA LEU A 277 27.15 -3.35 10.02
C LEU A 277 27.01 -2.18 9.03
N GLU A 278 26.82 -2.51 7.74
CA GLU A 278 26.70 -1.53 6.68
C GLU A 278 25.78 -2.07 5.57
N VAL A 279 25.07 -1.16 4.92
CA VAL A 279 24.30 -1.45 3.68
C VAL A 279 24.69 -0.40 2.64
N ASN A 280 25.21 -0.82 1.47
CA ASN A 280 25.74 0.05 0.40
C ASN A 280 26.75 1.12 0.89
N GLY A 281 27.55 0.79 1.93
CA GLY A 281 28.51 1.72 2.52
C GLY A 281 27.93 2.69 3.56
N HIS A 282 26.63 2.64 3.83
CA HIS A 282 26.02 3.37 4.94
C HIS A 282 26.13 2.55 6.23
N PRO A 283 26.83 3.06 7.25
CA PRO A 283 26.94 2.39 8.55
C PRO A 283 25.55 2.25 9.19
N VAL A 284 25.28 1.06 9.71
CA VAL A 284 24.02 0.76 10.45
C VAL A 284 24.30 0.90 11.93
N ASP A 285 23.50 1.70 12.62
CA ASP A 285 23.64 1.88 14.06
C ASP A 285 22.96 0.74 14.87
N SER A 286 23.08 0.80 16.20
CA SER A 286 22.48 -0.19 17.10
C SER A 286 20.96 -0.13 17.18
N SER A 287 20.32 0.79 16.48
CA SER A 287 18.86 0.94 16.36
C SER A 287 18.33 0.48 15.01
N ALA A 288 19.17 -0.12 14.14
CA ALA A 288 18.89 -0.48 12.76
C ALA A 288 18.64 0.74 11.85
N MET A 289 19.24 1.88 12.19
CA MET A 289 19.11 3.13 11.43
C MET A 289 20.40 3.43 10.67
N ILE A 290 20.26 4.20 9.60
CA ILE A 290 21.35 4.73 8.78
C ILE A 290 21.23 6.26 8.65
N ASN A 291 22.30 6.93 8.28
CA ASN A 291 22.23 8.32 7.85
C ASN A 291 22.16 8.37 6.32
N LEU A 292 21.06 8.90 5.80
CA LEU A 292 20.81 9.02 4.37
C LEU A 292 20.35 10.46 4.06
N ASP A 293 21.08 11.18 3.21
CA ASP A 293 20.82 12.58 2.86
C ASP A 293 20.73 13.55 4.05
N GLY A 294 21.44 13.23 5.15
CA GLY A 294 21.42 14.01 6.39
C GLY A 294 20.30 13.62 7.37
N GLU A 295 19.43 12.73 6.99
CA GLU A 295 18.32 12.22 7.83
C GLU A 295 18.68 10.85 8.43
N HIS A 296 18.23 10.62 9.67
CA HIS A 296 18.40 9.36 10.40
C HIS A 296 17.17 8.47 10.17
N VAL A 297 17.28 7.53 9.25
CA VAL A 297 16.16 6.71 8.73
C VAL A 297 16.42 5.21 8.91
N PRO A 298 15.38 4.35 8.91
CA PRO A 298 15.55 2.91 8.91
C PRO A 298 16.41 2.43 7.73
N LEU A 299 17.20 1.39 7.92
CA LEU A 299 18.07 0.84 6.86
C LEU A 299 17.27 0.35 5.64
N GLU A 300 16.01 0.00 5.84
CA GLU A 300 15.05 -0.40 4.81
C GLU A 300 14.80 0.71 3.78
N GLU A 301 15.00 1.99 4.15
CA GLU A 301 14.87 3.13 3.24
C GLU A 301 15.75 2.99 1.98
N LEU A 302 16.86 2.25 2.04
CA LEU A 302 17.68 1.98 0.86
C LEU A 302 16.96 1.08 -0.16
N ALA A 303 16.12 0.15 0.30
CA ALA A 303 15.26 -0.65 -0.58
C ALA A 303 14.08 0.18 -1.07
N GLU A 304 13.49 1.02 -0.21
CA GLU A 304 12.39 1.93 -0.56
C GLU A 304 12.70 2.85 -1.74
N ARG A 305 13.97 3.26 -1.90
CA ARG A 305 14.43 4.12 -3.00
C ARG A 305 14.90 3.37 -4.24
N ALA A 306 14.97 2.05 -4.15
CA ALA A 306 15.50 1.20 -5.23
C ALA A 306 14.39 0.51 -6.02
N PHE A 307 14.77 -0.20 -7.08
CA PHE A 307 13.87 -0.87 -8.01
C PHE A 307 14.13 -2.37 -8.06
N ARG A 308 13.16 -3.11 -8.56
CA ARG A 308 13.28 -4.53 -8.81
C ARG A 308 14.52 -4.83 -9.66
N GLY A 309 15.36 -5.70 -9.16
CA GLY A 309 16.59 -6.13 -9.83
C GLY A 309 17.83 -5.32 -9.46
N ASP A 310 17.70 -4.19 -8.77
CA ASP A 310 18.83 -3.49 -8.17
C ASP A 310 19.50 -4.37 -7.12
N SER A 311 20.71 -4.02 -6.75
CA SER A 311 21.50 -4.82 -5.79
C SER A 311 21.85 -4.01 -4.57
N LEU A 312 21.71 -4.61 -3.40
CA LEU A 312 22.24 -4.08 -2.14
C LEU A 312 23.40 -4.95 -1.66
N ARG A 313 24.49 -4.28 -1.28
CA ARG A 313 25.66 -4.91 -0.66
C ARG A 313 25.59 -4.71 0.85
N PHE A 314 25.69 -5.81 1.58
CA PHE A 314 25.75 -5.80 3.03
C PHE A 314 27.21 -6.02 3.49
N SER A 315 27.59 -5.40 4.62
CA SER A 315 28.73 -5.80 5.43
C SER A 315 28.18 -6.39 6.71
N ILE A 316 28.46 -7.68 6.98
CA ILE A 316 27.87 -8.40 8.10
C ILE A 316 28.93 -9.12 8.95
N ILE A 317 28.54 -9.45 10.18
CA ILE A 317 29.21 -10.46 10.99
C ILE A 317 28.32 -11.69 11.06
N ARG A 318 28.87 -12.85 10.65
CA ARG A 318 28.21 -14.16 10.76
C ARG A 318 29.15 -15.11 11.48
N ALA A 319 28.73 -15.65 12.63
CA ALA A 319 29.55 -16.52 13.48
C ALA A 319 30.98 -15.98 13.73
N GLY A 320 31.10 -14.68 13.99
CA GLY A 320 32.37 -13.98 14.25
C GLY A 320 33.20 -13.64 13.01
N GLN A 321 32.76 -13.97 11.80
CA GLN A 321 33.45 -13.66 10.54
C GLN A 321 32.78 -12.51 9.81
N LYS A 322 33.58 -11.58 9.27
CA LYS A 322 33.09 -10.52 8.38
C LYS A 322 32.86 -11.07 6.98
N LEU A 323 31.65 -10.81 6.44
CA LEU A 323 31.23 -11.19 5.09
C LEU A 323 30.62 -9.98 4.39
N ASN A 324 30.63 -10.00 3.05
CA ASN A 324 30.06 -8.93 2.24
C ASN A 324 29.10 -9.50 1.18
N PRO A 325 27.97 -10.09 1.60
CA PRO A 325 27.01 -10.63 0.65
C PRO A 325 26.29 -9.51 -0.13
N VAL A 326 25.75 -9.90 -1.30
CA VAL A 326 24.97 -9.02 -2.18
C VAL A 326 23.61 -9.65 -2.39
N ALA A 327 22.56 -8.89 -2.13
CA ALA A 327 21.18 -9.27 -2.42
C ALA A 327 20.68 -8.56 -3.68
N LYS A 328 19.88 -9.26 -4.48
CA LYS A 328 19.14 -8.69 -5.61
C LYS A 328 17.72 -8.41 -5.17
N LEU A 329 17.29 -7.16 -5.27
CA LEU A 329 15.98 -6.71 -4.77
C LEU A 329 14.81 -7.35 -5.52
N LEU A 330 13.87 -7.86 -4.76
CA LEU A 330 12.65 -8.52 -5.20
C LEU A 330 11.44 -7.94 -4.44
N PRO A 331 10.24 -7.94 -5.03
CA PRO A 331 9.02 -7.72 -4.27
C PRO A 331 8.78 -8.89 -3.31
N LEU A 332 7.99 -8.68 -2.26
CA LEU A 332 7.58 -9.76 -1.36
C LEU A 332 6.80 -10.83 -2.13
N PRO A 333 7.11 -12.14 -1.93
CA PRO A 333 6.53 -13.24 -2.71
C PRO A 333 5.01 -13.36 -2.59
N ALA A 334 4.46 -13.04 -1.43
CA ALA A 334 3.03 -13.22 -1.13
C ALA A 334 2.18 -11.97 -1.43
N GLY A 335 2.81 -10.84 -1.80
CA GLY A 335 2.15 -9.55 -1.65
C GLY A 335 1.75 -9.30 -0.19
N ASP A 336 0.94 -8.30 0.07
CA ASP A 336 0.51 -8.02 1.42
C ASP A 336 -0.98 -8.33 1.64
N ILE A 337 -1.25 -9.48 2.28
CA ILE A 337 -2.62 -9.87 2.68
C ILE A 337 -3.26 -8.83 3.60
N MET A 338 -2.45 -8.10 4.37
CA MET A 338 -2.89 -7.09 5.32
C MET A 338 -3.04 -5.70 4.71
N ALA A 339 -2.76 -5.54 3.42
CA ALA A 339 -3.05 -4.30 2.69
C ALA A 339 -4.50 -4.25 2.18
N ASN A 340 -5.03 -3.04 2.05
CA ASN A 340 -6.31 -2.84 1.38
C ASN A 340 -6.18 -3.07 -0.12
N THR A 341 -7.14 -3.78 -0.70
CA THR A 341 -7.27 -3.94 -2.15
C THR A 341 -8.24 -2.90 -2.70
N TYR A 342 -7.84 -2.22 -3.78
CA TYR A 342 -8.61 -1.19 -4.46
C TYR A 342 -8.77 -1.54 -5.95
N ASP A 343 -9.72 -0.90 -6.60
CA ASP A 343 -9.96 -0.95 -8.05
C ASP A 343 -10.26 -2.35 -8.60
N ALA A 344 -10.53 -3.31 -7.71
CA ALA A 344 -10.88 -4.69 -8.04
C ALA A 344 -12.21 -5.09 -7.38
N LEU A 345 -12.93 -5.97 -8.04
CA LEU A 345 -14.14 -6.56 -7.47
C LEU A 345 -13.76 -7.75 -6.57
N PRO A 346 -14.56 -8.04 -5.50
CA PRO A 346 -14.28 -9.16 -4.62
C PRO A 346 -14.31 -10.49 -5.36
N ARG A 347 -13.28 -11.32 -5.22
CA ARG A 347 -13.25 -12.70 -5.69
C ARG A 347 -14.03 -13.59 -4.74
N TYR A 348 -14.77 -14.55 -5.27
CA TYR A 348 -15.57 -15.48 -4.46
C TYR A 348 -15.92 -16.76 -5.22
N VAL A 349 -16.28 -17.79 -4.46
CA VAL A 349 -16.94 -19.00 -4.93
C VAL A 349 -18.14 -19.28 -4.02
N VAL A 350 -19.31 -19.61 -4.58
CA VAL A 350 -20.49 -20.05 -3.85
C VAL A 350 -20.80 -21.49 -4.26
N TYR A 351 -20.86 -22.41 -3.30
CA TYR A 351 -21.19 -23.81 -3.50
C TYR A 351 -22.06 -24.33 -2.35
N ALA A 352 -23.21 -24.88 -2.62
CA ALA A 352 -24.18 -25.31 -1.60
C ALA A 352 -24.52 -24.23 -0.56
N GLY A 353 -24.46 -22.95 -0.97
CA GLY A 353 -24.62 -21.80 -0.06
C GLY A 353 -23.40 -21.44 0.77
N LEU A 354 -22.33 -22.20 0.68
CA LEU A 354 -21.04 -21.87 1.27
C LEU A 354 -20.34 -20.79 0.42
N VAL A 355 -19.95 -19.68 1.04
CA VAL A 355 -19.28 -18.56 0.36
C VAL A 355 -17.80 -18.58 0.75
N PHE A 356 -16.95 -18.79 -0.24
CA PHE A 356 -15.51 -18.83 -0.09
C PHE A 356 -14.88 -17.58 -0.70
N GLN A 357 -13.92 -16.99 -0.01
CA GLN A 357 -13.17 -15.83 -0.47
C GLN A 357 -11.68 -15.99 -0.12
N PRO A 358 -10.75 -15.37 -0.87
CA PRO A 358 -9.36 -15.31 -0.45
C PRO A 358 -9.22 -14.44 0.81
N LEU A 359 -8.36 -14.84 1.73
CA LEU A 359 -8.06 -14.06 2.93
C LEU A 359 -7.29 -12.81 2.53
N GLN A 360 -7.87 -11.65 2.77
CA GLN A 360 -7.29 -10.34 2.54
C GLN A 360 -7.95 -9.31 3.48
N LEU A 361 -7.29 -8.18 3.70
CA LEU A 361 -7.74 -7.21 4.70
C LEU A 361 -9.20 -6.77 4.52
N ASN A 362 -9.64 -6.53 3.28
CA ASN A 362 -11.02 -6.16 2.98
C ASN A 362 -12.04 -7.25 3.41
N VAL A 363 -11.69 -8.53 3.24
CA VAL A 363 -12.52 -9.67 3.69
C VAL A 363 -12.50 -9.77 5.20
N ILE A 364 -11.32 -9.62 5.82
CA ILE A 364 -11.14 -9.62 7.28
C ILE A 364 -12.06 -8.56 7.92
N GLN A 365 -12.04 -7.34 7.39
CA GLN A 365 -12.85 -6.23 7.90
C GLN A 365 -14.35 -6.45 7.66
N ALA A 366 -14.75 -6.84 6.44
CA ALA A 366 -16.16 -7.03 6.08
C ALA A 366 -16.84 -8.11 6.92
N HIS A 367 -16.13 -9.20 7.21
CA HIS A 367 -16.65 -10.32 8.00
C HIS A 367 -16.28 -10.28 9.48
N ARG A 368 -15.51 -9.27 9.92
CA ARG A 368 -14.99 -9.13 11.29
C ARG A 368 -14.26 -10.41 11.72
N LEU A 369 -13.31 -10.84 10.89
CA LEU A 369 -12.51 -12.01 11.19
C LEU A 369 -11.47 -11.65 12.26
N SER A 370 -11.17 -12.60 13.14
CA SER A 370 -10.09 -12.45 14.12
C SER A 370 -8.75 -12.79 13.43
N VAL A 371 -7.87 -11.83 13.25
CA VAL A 371 -6.54 -12.07 12.68
C VAL A 371 -5.76 -13.06 13.54
N THR A 372 -5.94 -13.03 14.86
CA THR A 372 -5.28 -13.94 15.80
C THR A 372 -5.58 -15.41 15.51
N ASP A 373 -6.80 -15.73 15.04
CA ASP A 373 -7.21 -17.10 14.72
C ASP A 373 -6.51 -17.65 13.46
N PHE A 374 -5.87 -16.77 12.67
CA PHE A 374 -5.21 -17.11 11.40
C PHE A 374 -3.70 -16.85 11.41
N MET A 375 -3.13 -16.45 12.55
CA MET A 375 -1.71 -16.05 12.63
C MET A 375 -0.74 -17.14 12.17
N VAL A 376 -1.03 -18.40 12.47
CA VAL A 376 -0.16 -19.53 12.09
C VAL A 376 -0.14 -19.71 10.57
N GLU A 377 -1.32 -19.68 9.94
CA GLU A 377 -1.49 -19.84 8.50
C GLU A 377 -0.95 -18.62 7.75
N LEU A 378 -1.16 -17.42 8.28
CA LEU A 378 -0.59 -16.19 7.73
C LEU A 378 0.94 -16.22 7.77
N ASP A 379 1.54 -16.57 8.91
CA ASP A 379 2.99 -16.70 9.05
C ASP A 379 3.55 -17.76 8.09
N ALA A 380 2.90 -18.93 8.03
CA ALA A 380 3.31 -19.99 7.11
C ALA A 380 3.21 -19.56 5.64
N PHE A 381 2.19 -18.79 5.27
CA PHE A 381 1.98 -18.31 3.91
C PHE A 381 2.96 -17.19 3.55
N GLN A 382 3.04 -16.13 4.37
CA GLN A 382 3.82 -14.94 4.06
C GLN A 382 5.32 -15.11 4.31
N ARG A 383 5.72 -15.82 5.37
CA ARG A 383 7.12 -15.84 5.83
C ARG A 383 7.84 -17.17 5.59
N LYS A 384 7.14 -18.31 5.58
CA LYS A 384 7.74 -19.65 5.48
C LYS A 384 7.59 -20.27 4.08
N GLY A 385 7.41 -19.46 3.06
CA GLY A 385 7.36 -19.92 1.67
C GLY A 385 6.04 -20.60 1.27
N GLY A 386 4.97 -20.43 2.04
CA GLY A 386 3.65 -20.94 1.67
C GLY A 386 3.12 -20.33 0.37
N SER A 387 3.41 -19.06 0.13
CA SER A 387 3.04 -18.34 -1.09
C SER A 387 3.70 -18.86 -2.38
N THR A 388 4.80 -19.62 -2.28
CA THR A 388 5.39 -20.29 -3.44
C THR A 388 4.63 -21.57 -3.84
N LYS A 389 3.74 -22.06 -2.97
CA LYS A 389 2.96 -23.30 -3.15
C LYS A 389 1.47 -23.04 -3.27
N LYS A 390 0.98 -21.90 -2.80
CA LYS A 390 -0.41 -21.53 -2.76
C LYS A 390 -0.58 -20.09 -3.28
N ASP A 391 -1.60 -19.90 -4.09
CA ASP A 391 -1.95 -18.58 -4.62
C ASP A 391 -2.73 -17.75 -3.58
N ASP A 392 -3.59 -18.40 -2.80
CA ASP A 392 -4.44 -17.77 -1.78
C ASP A 392 -4.57 -18.64 -0.53
N ILE A 393 -4.78 -18.01 0.62
CA ILE A 393 -5.44 -18.64 1.76
C ILE A 393 -6.95 -18.49 1.57
N VAL A 394 -7.68 -19.59 1.43
CA VAL A 394 -9.13 -19.55 1.19
C VAL A 394 -9.90 -19.70 2.49
N VAL A 395 -10.86 -18.80 2.74
CA VAL A 395 -11.72 -18.79 3.93
C VAL A 395 -13.17 -19.03 3.55
N LEU A 396 -13.88 -19.89 4.29
CA LEU A 396 -15.33 -19.96 4.29
C LEU A 396 -15.86 -18.76 5.09
N THR A 397 -16.28 -17.71 4.40
CA THR A 397 -16.65 -16.44 5.03
C THR A 397 -18.11 -16.40 5.50
N LYS A 398 -19.00 -17.12 4.83
CA LYS A 398 -20.45 -17.05 5.08
C LYS A 398 -21.15 -18.34 4.65
N VAL A 399 -22.27 -18.64 5.29
CA VAL A 399 -23.21 -19.71 4.90
C VAL A 399 -24.55 -19.09 4.56
N LEU A 400 -25.00 -19.20 3.30
CA LEU A 400 -26.33 -18.85 2.83
C LEU A 400 -27.26 -20.03 3.15
N LYS A 401 -28.24 -19.81 4.03
CA LYS A 401 -29.06 -20.88 4.57
C LYS A 401 -29.94 -21.55 3.50
N ASP A 402 -29.85 -22.86 3.46
CA ASP A 402 -30.72 -23.75 2.66
C ASP A 402 -30.81 -25.11 3.37
N GLU A 403 -31.70 -25.98 2.94
CA GLU A 403 -31.84 -27.34 3.49
C GLU A 403 -30.57 -28.16 3.34
N VAL A 404 -29.82 -27.97 2.22
CA VAL A 404 -28.59 -28.70 1.90
C VAL A 404 -27.48 -28.42 2.90
N ASN A 405 -27.51 -27.25 3.54
CA ASN A 405 -26.47 -26.81 4.49
C ASN A 405 -27.02 -26.56 5.91
N ALA A 406 -28.14 -27.22 6.25
CA ALA A 406 -28.72 -27.12 7.56
C ALA A 406 -27.69 -27.47 8.66
N ARG A 407 -27.55 -26.61 9.67
CA ARG A 407 -26.60 -26.73 10.79
C ARG A 407 -25.13 -26.50 10.42
N PHE A 408 -24.83 -25.89 9.25
CA PHE A 408 -23.44 -25.54 8.85
C PHE A 408 -23.00 -24.13 9.29
N SER A 409 -23.84 -23.36 9.98
CA SER A 409 -23.51 -22.01 10.44
C SER A 409 -22.22 -21.94 11.28
N ASP A 410 -21.93 -23.02 12.03
CA ASP A 410 -20.76 -23.08 12.91
C ASP A 410 -19.42 -23.29 12.18
N PHE A 411 -19.46 -23.58 10.88
CA PHE A 411 -18.27 -23.74 10.04
C PHE A 411 -17.76 -22.40 9.44
N GLY A 412 -18.54 -21.35 9.51
CA GLY A 412 -18.14 -20.05 8.99
C GLY A 412 -16.89 -19.49 9.69
N LYS A 413 -16.10 -18.68 8.93
CA LYS A 413 -14.88 -18.02 9.39
C LYS A 413 -13.69 -18.96 9.63
N ARG A 414 -13.60 -20.04 8.85
CA ARG A 414 -12.50 -21.03 8.94
C ARG A 414 -11.72 -21.13 7.64
N ILE A 415 -10.42 -21.35 7.73
CA ILE A 415 -9.54 -21.59 6.57
C ILE A 415 -9.78 -22.97 6.02
N VAL A 416 -10.04 -23.06 4.71
CA VAL A 416 -10.18 -24.34 3.98
C VAL A 416 -8.81 -24.95 3.79
N LYS A 417 -8.66 -26.22 4.21
CA LYS A 417 -7.45 -27.01 4.05
C LYS A 417 -7.50 -27.87 2.79
N SER A 418 -8.58 -28.67 2.65
CA SER A 418 -8.71 -29.61 1.56
C SER A 418 -10.17 -29.83 1.13
N VAL A 419 -10.36 -30.30 -0.09
CA VAL A 419 -11.63 -30.81 -0.61
C VAL A 419 -11.40 -32.25 -1.08
N ASN A 420 -12.17 -33.19 -0.55
CA ASN A 420 -12.05 -34.63 -0.85
C ASN A 420 -10.60 -35.16 -0.71
N GLY A 421 -9.87 -34.67 0.30
CA GLY A 421 -8.47 -35.02 0.56
C GLY A 421 -7.44 -34.30 -0.32
N VAL A 422 -7.86 -33.49 -1.31
CA VAL A 422 -6.98 -32.68 -2.15
C VAL A 422 -6.74 -31.33 -1.48
N GLU A 423 -5.49 -30.99 -1.23
CA GLU A 423 -5.11 -29.69 -0.60
C GLU A 423 -5.49 -28.51 -1.49
N VAL A 424 -6.13 -27.50 -0.93
CA VAL A 424 -6.53 -26.29 -1.64
C VAL A 424 -5.34 -25.33 -1.72
N THR A 425 -4.96 -24.96 -2.95
CA THR A 425 -3.84 -24.03 -3.20
C THR A 425 -4.28 -22.60 -3.50
N GLY A 426 -5.59 -22.36 -3.72
CA GLY A 426 -6.15 -21.05 -3.98
C GLY A 426 -7.63 -21.09 -4.32
N LEU A 427 -8.24 -19.93 -4.51
CA LEU A 427 -9.67 -19.83 -4.81
C LEU A 427 -10.03 -20.46 -6.14
N ALA A 428 -9.21 -20.29 -7.18
CA ALA A 428 -9.44 -20.91 -8.48
C ALA A 428 -9.32 -22.44 -8.41
N HIS A 429 -8.35 -22.96 -7.64
CA HIS A 429 -8.22 -24.39 -7.40
C HIS A 429 -9.42 -24.93 -6.60
N LEU A 430 -9.84 -24.25 -5.55
CA LEU A 430 -11.08 -24.62 -4.84
C LEU A 430 -12.27 -24.70 -5.80
N HIS A 431 -12.44 -23.71 -6.68
CA HIS A 431 -13.52 -23.71 -7.67
C HIS A 431 -13.45 -24.96 -8.58
N SER A 432 -12.28 -25.32 -9.08
CA SER A 432 -12.12 -26.51 -9.95
C SER A 432 -12.46 -27.83 -9.24
N LEU A 433 -12.20 -27.93 -7.94
CA LEU A 433 -12.53 -29.10 -7.13
C LEU A 433 -14.04 -29.20 -6.85
N LEU A 434 -14.74 -28.08 -6.72
CA LEU A 434 -16.17 -28.01 -6.44
C LEU A 434 -17.04 -28.03 -7.72
N TYR A 435 -16.49 -27.56 -8.83
CA TYR A 435 -17.13 -27.49 -10.15
C TYR A 435 -16.20 -28.13 -11.21
N PRO A 436 -16.07 -29.47 -11.20
CA PRO A 436 -15.20 -30.17 -12.13
C PRO A 436 -15.61 -29.86 -13.58
N GLN A 437 -14.61 -29.71 -14.44
CA GLN A 437 -14.76 -29.45 -15.86
C GLN A 437 -14.61 -30.76 -16.65
N ASN A 438 -14.93 -30.75 -17.93
CA ASN A 438 -14.66 -31.86 -18.86
C ASN A 438 -15.42 -33.17 -18.60
N GLY A 439 -16.58 -33.12 -17.96
CA GLY A 439 -17.44 -34.31 -17.76
C GLY A 439 -16.99 -35.20 -16.60
N GLU A 440 -16.10 -34.73 -15.75
CA GLU A 440 -15.80 -35.41 -14.49
C GLU A 440 -17.03 -35.32 -13.58
N GLU A 441 -17.48 -36.46 -13.06
CA GLU A 441 -18.60 -36.51 -12.12
C GLU A 441 -18.12 -36.18 -10.70
N LEU A 442 -18.94 -35.38 -9.98
CA LEU A 442 -18.72 -35.18 -8.55
C LEU A 442 -18.89 -36.55 -7.82
N PRO A 443 -18.07 -36.82 -6.79
CA PRO A 443 -18.30 -37.98 -5.93
C PRO A 443 -19.66 -37.86 -5.22
N ALA A 444 -20.14 -38.95 -4.61
CA ALA A 444 -21.41 -38.93 -3.88
C ALA A 444 -21.47 -37.82 -2.81
N PHE A 445 -20.35 -37.55 -2.19
CA PHE A 445 -20.19 -36.50 -1.16
C PHE A 445 -19.03 -35.57 -1.45
N THR A 446 -19.19 -34.28 -1.19
CA THR A 446 -18.11 -33.29 -1.10
C THR A 446 -17.73 -33.15 0.37
N VAL A 447 -16.47 -33.47 0.69
CA VAL A 447 -15.88 -33.37 2.04
C VAL A 447 -14.91 -32.21 2.09
N ILE A 448 -15.19 -31.20 2.94
CA ILE A 448 -14.35 -30.03 3.12
C ILE A 448 -13.72 -30.09 4.51
N GLU A 449 -12.39 -30.09 4.56
CA GLU A 449 -11.61 -30.02 5.79
C GLU A 449 -11.05 -28.61 6.01
N PHE A 450 -10.87 -28.25 7.28
CA PHE A 450 -10.40 -26.95 7.70
C PHE A 450 -9.03 -27.04 8.40
N ALA A 451 -8.28 -25.96 8.41
CA ALA A 451 -6.93 -25.91 8.98
C ALA A 451 -6.88 -26.20 10.49
N ASP A 452 -7.92 -25.82 11.21
CA ASP A 452 -8.04 -25.95 12.67
C ASP A 452 -8.38 -27.37 13.16
N ALA A 453 -8.20 -28.38 12.33
CA ALA A 453 -8.34 -29.82 12.65
C ALA A 453 -9.70 -30.23 13.30
N GLY A 454 -10.74 -29.43 13.08
CA GLY A 454 -12.09 -29.75 13.53
C GLY A 454 -12.77 -30.83 12.67
N ARG A 455 -14.05 -31.07 12.95
CA ARG A 455 -14.85 -31.99 12.12
C ARG A 455 -14.94 -31.48 10.67
N PRO A 456 -14.91 -32.36 9.66
CA PRO A 456 -15.15 -31.97 8.27
C PRO A 456 -16.60 -31.54 8.04
N LEU A 457 -16.81 -30.71 7.00
CA LEU A 457 -18.11 -30.41 6.46
C LEU A 457 -18.38 -31.37 5.31
N VAL A 458 -19.54 -32.02 5.29
CA VAL A 458 -19.90 -33.04 4.29
C VAL A 458 -21.20 -32.63 3.61
N ILE A 459 -21.18 -32.56 2.28
CA ILE A 459 -22.34 -32.22 1.43
C ILE A 459 -22.69 -33.41 0.56
N ASP A 460 -23.99 -33.76 0.52
CA ASP A 460 -24.53 -34.74 -0.42
C ASP A 460 -24.71 -34.11 -1.80
N ASN A 461 -23.96 -34.60 -2.77
CA ASN A 461 -23.96 -34.06 -4.13
C ASN A 461 -25.20 -34.46 -4.97
N ALA A 462 -25.99 -35.42 -4.52
CA ALA A 462 -27.20 -35.83 -5.24
C ALA A 462 -28.21 -34.67 -5.39
N THR A 463 -28.25 -33.74 -4.45
CA THR A 463 -29.18 -32.62 -4.42
C THR A 463 -28.54 -31.26 -4.75
N ILE A 464 -27.25 -31.24 -5.08
CA ILE A 464 -26.46 -30.01 -5.14
C ILE A 464 -26.93 -29.04 -6.24
N GLN A 465 -27.30 -29.54 -7.41
CA GLN A 465 -27.71 -28.68 -8.52
C GLN A 465 -28.98 -27.91 -8.13
N ALA A 466 -30.01 -28.59 -7.65
CA ALA A 466 -31.27 -27.98 -7.23
C ALA A 466 -31.08 -27.02 -6.05
N ALA A 467 -30.16 -27.34 -5.12
CA ALA A 467 -29.82 -26.47 -4.01
C ALA A 467 -29.12 -25.18 -4.50
N ASN A 468 -28.13 -25.27 -5.39
CA ASN A 468 -27.45 -24.13 -5.97
C ASN A 468 -28.43 -23.20 -6.73
N GLU A 469 -29.40 -23.76 -7.46
CA GLU A 469 -30.41 -22.97 -8.15
C GLU A 469 -31.31 -22.20 -7.16
N ARG A 470 -31.82 -22.87 -6.11
CA ARG A 470 -32.63 -22.21 -5.06
C ARG A 470 -31.86 -21.12 -4.35
N ILE A 471 -30.60 -21.39 -3.98
CA ILE A 471 -29.73 -20.46 -3.29
C ILE A 471 -29.44 -19.24 -4.19
N SER A 472 -29.08 -19.48 -5.46
CA SER A 472 -28.84 -18.41 -6.41
C SER A 472 -30.05 -17.49 -6.59
N ALA A 473 -31.25 -18.08 -6.71
CA ALA A 473 -32.49 -17.31 -6.81
C ALA A 473 -32.82 -16.59 -5.48
N GLY A 474 -32.73 -17.29 -4.35
CA GLY A 474 -33.10 -16.75 -3.04
C GLY A 474 -32.21 -15.63 -2.53
N TYR A 475 -30.93 -15.65 -2.87
CA TYR A 475 -29.93 -14.68 -2.43
C TYR A 475 -29.41 -13.76 -3.54
N ASN A 476 -30.03 -13.80 -4.74
CA ASN A 476 -29.64 -13.01 -5.91
C ASN A 476 -28.15 -13.17 -6.27
N VAL A 477 -27.64 -14.40 -6.26
CA VAL A 477 -26.27 -14.72 -6.66
C VAL A 477 -26.22 -14.91 -8.18
N PRO A 478 -25.70 -13.96 -8.97
CA PRO A 478 -25.79 -14.03 -10.44
C PRO A 478 -24.86 -15.08 -11.05
N HIS A 479 -23.74 -15.33 -10.39
CA HIS A 479 -22.71 -16.28 -10.82
C HIS A 479 -22.19 -17.05 -9.59
N SER A 480 -21.92 -18.34 -9.76
CA SER A 480 -21.35 -19.19 -8.69
C SER A 480 -19.94 -18.80 -8.30
N ALA A 481 -19.22 -18.08 -9.15
CA ALA A 481 -17.86 -17.64 -8.87
C ALA A 481 -17.50 -16.33 -9.60
N ARG A 482 -16.54 -15.62 -9.04
CA ARG A 482 -15.68 -14.60 -9.64
C ARG A 482 -14.28 -14.90 -9.18
N LEU A 483 -13.38 -15.22 -10.12
CA LEU A 483 -12.02 -15.69 -9.82
C LEU A 483 -10.95 -14.65 -10.14
N ASP A 484 -11.28 -13.62 -10.90
CA ASP A 484 -10.49 -12.49 -11.36
C ASP A 484 -11.02 -11.14 -10.82
#